data_acaefdb936b2f86c848b25af53c4b9fe
#
_entry.id   acaefdb936b2f86c848b25af53c4b9fe
#
_cell.length_a   1.000
_cell.length_b   1.000
_cell.length_c   1.000
_cell.angle_alpha   90.00
_cell.angle_beta   90.00
_cell.angle_gamma   90.00
#
_symmetry.space_group_name_H-M   'P 1'
#
loop_
_entity.id
_entity.type
_entity.pdbx_description
1 polymer ?
#
loop_
_entity_poly.entity_id
_entity_poly.type
_entity_poly.pdbx_seq_one_letter_code
_entity_poly.pdbx_strand_id
1 'polypeptide(L)'
;MAKKPADRKSARHPKSELFVFETDEARLELPYIENLPVAVIDAQSDAADEREAQKIMFDLLFQDQRDEYKKLTLGELANLFEEWNDKSSMDLGSF
;
A
#
# COMPACT_ATOMS: atom_id res chain seq x y z
N MET A 1 -14.30 -0.98 26.00
CA MET A 1 -13.92 -0.97 25.32
C MET A 1 -13.70 -0.75 24.66
N ALA A 2 -13.65 -0.82 24.59
CA ALA A 2 -13.33 -0.82 23.79
C ALA A 2 -12.91 -0.62 23.09
N LYS A 3 -12.86 -0.88 22.97
CA LYS A 3 -12.41 -0.81 22.13
C LYS A 3 -12.05 -0.32 21.38
N LYS A 4 -11.77 -0.27 21.08
CA LYS A 4 -11.35 0.21 20.23
C LYS A 4 -11.71 0.72 19.35
N PRO A 5 -11.87 0.77 19.34
CA PRO A 5 -12.21 0.96 18.35
C PRO A 5 -12.11 1.77 17.46
N ALA A 6 -12.48 2.31 17.45
CA ALA A 6 -12.55 3.14 16.55
C ALA A 6 -11.54 3.29 15.69
N ASP A 7 -10.92 3.37 16.19
CA ASP A 7 -9.89 3.33 15.55
C ASP A 7 -9.98 2.26 14.70
N ARG A 8 -11.03 1.87 14.57
CA ARG A 8 -11.18 0.89 13.94
C ARG A 8 -11.10 1.08 12.60
N LYS A 9 -10.17 0.53 12.06
CA LYS A 9 -10.03 0.40 10.64
C LYS A 9 -11.17 -0.41 10.08
N SER A 10 -11.33 -0.37 8.76
CA SER A 10 -12.31 -1.17 8.07
C SER A 10 -12.11 -2.65 8.36
N ALA A 11 -13.17 -3.43 8.21
CA ALA A 11 -13.06 -4.86 8.30
C ALA A 11 -12.09 -5.38 7.24
N ARG A 12 -11.51 -6.55 7.49
CA ARG A 12 -10.60 -7.16 6.53
C ARG A 12 -11.25 -7.37 5.18
N HIS A 13 -10.47 -7.15 4.15
CA HIS A 13 -10.92 -7.34 2.78
C HIS A 13 -10.55 -8.74 2.29
N PRO A 14 -11.37 -9.34 1.42
CA PRO A 14 -10.98 -10.60 0.77
C PRO A 14 -9.72 -10.38 -0.05
N LYS A 15 -8.91 -11.42 -0.19
CA LYS A 15 -7.67 -11.32 -0.96
C LYS A 15 -7.91 -10.96 -2.42
N SER A 16 -9.09 -11.29 -2.93
CA SER A 16 -9.43 -10.99 -4.31
C SER A 16 -9.84 -9.55 -4.54
N GLU A 17 -10.10 -8.81 -3.45
CA GLU A 17 -10.48 -7.41 -3.55
C GLU A 17 -9.24 -6.54 -3.54
N LEU A 18 -9.16 -5.61 -4.48
CA LEU A 18 -7.98 -4.77 -4.61
C LEU A 18 -8.33 -3.32 -4.32
N PHE A 19 -7.36 -2.61 -3.77
CA PHE A 19 -7.43 -1.17 -3.63
C PHE A 19 -7.10 -0.56 -4.98
N VAL A 20 -7.94 0.36 -5.46
CA VAL A 20 -7.72 1.03 -6.75
C VAL A 20 -7.43 2.49 -6.51
N PHE A 21 -6.36 2.98 -7.10
CA PHE A 21 -5.99 4.39 -7.02
C PHE A 21 -5.96 4.95 -8.44
N GLU A 22 -6.75 5.99 -8.68
CA GLU A 22 -6.81 6.59 -10.01
C GLU A 22 -6.49 8.07 -9.96
N THR A 23 -5.76 8.52 -10.98
CA THR A 23 -5.55 9.94 -11.24
C THR A 23 -6.04 10.20 -12.67
N ASP A 24 -5.91 11.42 -13.14
CA ASP A 24 -6.29 11.74 -14.51
C ASP A 24 -5.47 10.96 -15.54
N GLU A 25 -4.27 10.50 -15.18
CA GLU A 25 -3.36 9.89 -16.13
C GLU A 25 -2.99 8.45 -15.81
N ALA A 26 -3.34 7.97 -14.62
CA ALA A 26 -2.90 6.64 -14.20
C ALA A 26 -3.96 5.91 -13.41
N ARG A 27 -3.92 4.59 -13.47
CA ARG A 27 -4.78 3.74 -12.66
C ARG A 27 -3.95 2.58 -12.15
N LEU A 28 -3.94 2.41 -10.84
CA LEU A 28 -3.15 1.38 -10.18
C LEU A 28 -4.03 0.53 -9.29
N GLU A 29 -3.70 -0.75 -9.21
CA GLU A 29 -4.41 -1.70 -8.34
C GLU A 29 -3.40 -2.41 -7.47
N LEU A 30 -3.68 -2.53 -6.20
CA LEU A 30 -2.79 -3.24 -5.29
C LEU A 30 -3.59 -3.89 -4.18
N PRO A 31 -3.06 -4.97 -3.59
CA PRO A 31 -3.74 -5.62 -2.47
C PRO A 31 -3.83 -4.66 -1.29
N TYR A 32 -4.87 -4.81 -0.49
CA TYR A 32 -4.91 -4.10 0.78
C TYR A 32 -3.75 -4.58 1.66
N ILE A 33 -3.34 -3.73 2.59
CA ILE A 33 -2.13 -4.01 3.39
C ILE A 33 -2.21 -5.36 4.10
N GLU A 34 -3.37 -5.70 4.65
CA GLU A 34 -3.52 -6.97 5.36
C GLU A 34 -3.37 -8.18 4.44
N ASN A 35 -3.45 -7.97 3.13
CA ASN A 35 -3.35 -9.05 2.15
C ASN A 35 -2.00 -9.10 1.45
N LEU A 36 -1.05 -8.27 1.87
CA LEU A 36 0.29 -8.29 1.29
C LEU A 36 1.01 -9.58 1.63
N PRO A 37 1.76 -10.15 0.69
CA PRO A 37 2.59 -11.31 1.00
C PRO A 37 3.68 -10.92 2.00
N VAL A 38 4.04 -11.85 2.87
CA VAL A 38 5.14 -11.63 3.80
C VAL A 38 6.45 -11.36 3.05
N ALA A 39 6.57 -11.87 1.83
CA ALA A 39 7.75 -11.63 0.99
C ALA A 39 8.04 -10.15 0.78
N VAL A 40 7.00 -9.30 0.81
CA VAL A 40 7.19 -7.85 0.66
C VAL A 40 7.96 -7.30 1.86
N ILE A 41 7.59 -7.75 3.05
CA ILE A 41 8.27 -7.34 4.28
C ILE A 41 9.72 -7.84 4.28
N ASP A 42 9.92 -9.09 3.86
CA ASP A 42 11.26 -9.65 3.79
C ASP A 42 12.15 -8.88 2.82
N ALA A 43 11.58 -8.48 1.67
CA ALA A 43 12.34 -7.72 0.69
C ALA A 43 12.76 -6.36 1.22
N GLN A 44 11.96 -5.79 2.14
CA GLN A 44 12.28 -4.49 2.73
C GLN A 44 13.31 -4.57 3.84
N SER A 45 13.57 -5.76 4.36
CA SER A 45 14.42 -5.91 5.56
C SER A 45 15.86 -5.46 5.34
N ASP A 46 16.33 -5.46 4.08
CA ASP A 46 17.69 -5.01 3.77
C ASP A 46 17.75 -3.55 3.34
N ALA A 47 16.64 -2.84 3.38
CA ALA A 47 16.62 -1.44 2.96
C ALA A 47 17.43 -0.59 3.93
N ALA A 48 18.14 0.41 3.39
CA ALA A 48 18.96 1.28 4.21
C ALA A 48 18.13 2.27 5.02
N ASP A 49 16.96 2.66 4.51
CA ASP A 49 16.10 3.59 5.20
C ASP A 49 14.65 3.37 4.76
N GLU A 50 13.76 4.18 5.32
CA GLU A 50 12.34 4.06 5.05
C GLU A 50 11.99 4.37 3.60
N ARG A 51 12.68 5.32 3.00
CA ARG A 51 12.44 5.67 1.59
C ARG A 51 12.78 4.51 0.67
N GLU A 52 13.91 3.87 0.93
CA GLU A 52 14.31 2.72 0.14
C GLU A 52 13.36 1.56 0.34
N ALA A 53 12.90 1.36 1.57
CA ALA A 53 11.91 0.33 1.87
C ALA A 53 10.63 0.54 1.07
N GLN A 54 10.14 1.77 1.02
CA GLN A 54 8.94 2.08 0.26
C GLN A 54 9.15 1.84 -1.24
N LYS A 55 10.30 2.21 -1.74
CA LYS A 55 10.61 2.00 -3.16
C LYS A 55 10.61 0.53 -3.50
N ILE A 56 11.25 -0.28 -2.67
CA ILE A 56 11.27 -1.73 -2.87
C ILE A 56 9.86 -2.29 -2.89
N MET A 57 9.04 -1.88 -1.92
CA MET A 57 7.67 -2.33 -1.84
C MET A 57 6.88 -1.99 -3.10
N PHE A 58 6.95 -0.73 -3.53
CA PHE A 58 6.18 -0.30 -4.70
C PHE A 58 6.71 -0.94 -5.99
N ASP A 59 8.01 -1.15 -6.09
CA ASP A 59 8.57 -1.86 -7.24
C ASP A 59 8.01 -3.27 -7.35
N LEU A 60 7.85 -3.96 -6.22
CA LEU A 60 7.27 -5.29 -6.20
C LEU A 60 5.78 -5.27 -6.51
N LEU A 61 5.05 -4.34 -5.91
CA LEU A 61 3.60 -4.29 -6.08
C LEU A 61 3.18 -3.85 -7.47
N PHE A 62 3.97 -3.01 -8.10
CA PHE A 62 3.62 -2.45 -9.41
C PHE A 62 4.50 -2.96 -10.54
N GLN A 63 5.13 -4.11 -10.37
CA GLN A 63 6.01 -4.62 -11.44
C GLN A 63 5.25 -4.83 -12.75
N ASP A 64 3.97 -5.16 -12.70
CA ASP A 64 3.14 -5.32 -13.90
C ASP A 64 2.42 -4.04 -14.30
N GLN A 65 2.58 -2.99 -13.51
CA GLN A 65 1.92 -1.70 -13.76
C GLN A 65 2.93 -0.57 -13.74
N ARG A 66 4.16 -0.88 -14.09
CA ARG A 66 5.25 0.08 -13.98
C ARG A 66 5.01 1.36 -14.78
N ASP A 67 4.42 1.23 -15.95
CA ASP A 67 4.15 2.39 -16.80
C ASP A 67 3.13 3.33 -16.14
N GLU A 68 2.12 2.77 -15.48
CA GLU A 68 1.12 3.58 -14.78
C GLU A 68 1.73 4.21 -13.55
N TYR A 69 2.50 3.43 -12.81
CA TYR A 69 3.17 3.92 -11.61
C TYR A 69 4.06 5.14 -11.91
N LYS A 70 4.80 5.08 -13.01
CA LYS A 70 5.72 6.16 -13.36
C LYS A 70 5.03 7.45 -13.78
N LYS A 71 3.74 7.41 -14.06
CA LYS A 71 3.00 8.61 -14.39
C LYS A 71 2.62 9.43 -13.16
N LEU A 72 2.74 8.85 -11.97
CA LEU A 72 2.36 9.55 -10.74
C LEU A 72 3.36 10.64 -10.41
N THR A 73 2.85 11.75 -9.90
CA THR A 73 3.72 12.74 -9.26
C THR A 73 4.03 12.28 -7.84
N LEU A 74 5.02 12.91 -7.22
CA LEU A 74 5.34 12.58 -5.84
C LEU A 74 4.17 12.87 -4.90
N GLY A 75 3.42 13.94 -5.16
CA GLY A 75 2.23 14.24 -4.37
C GLY A 75 1.15 13.19 -4.51
N GLU A 76 0.97 12.69 -5.73
CA GLU A 76 0.00 11.63 -5.97
C GLU A 76 0.43 10.33 -5.31
N LEU A 77 1.72 10.03 -5.33
CA LEU A 77 2.22 8.85 -4.65
C LEU A 77 1.99 8.93 -3.15
N ALA A 78 2.21 10.11 -2.56
CA ALA A 78 1.92 10.32 -1.14
C ALA A 78 0.45 10.12 -0.83
N ASN A 79 -0.44 10.61 -1.71
CA ASN A 79 -1.88 10.42 -1.54
C ASN A 79 -2.27 8.96 -1.65
N LEU A 80 -1.65 8.24 -2.60
CA LEU A 80 -1.89 6.81 -2.75
C LEU A 80 -1.57 6.09 -1.44
N PHE A 81 -0.41 6.37 -0.88
CA PHE A 81 0.04 5.73 0.34
C PHE A 81 -0.91 6.01 1.50
N GLU A 82 -1.32 7.27 1.63
CA GLU A 82 -2.22 7.69 2.70
C GLU A 82 -3.59 7.02 2.58
N GLU A 83 -4.18 7.04 1.39
CA GLU A 83 -5.49 6.42 1.19
C GLU A 83 -5.43 4.91 1.37
N TRP A 84 -4.34 4.30 0.91
CA TRP A 84 -4.15 2.87 1.04
C TRP A 84 -4.09 2.45 2.51
N ASN A 85 -3.36 3.22 3.31
CA ASN A 85 -3.31 2.98 4.75
C ASN A 85 -4.69 3.16 5.39
N ASP A 86 -5.40 4.21 5.02
CA ASP A 86 -6.71 4.49 5.59
C ASP A 86 -7.73 3.41 5.28
N LYS A 87 -7.69 2.86 4.08
CA LYS A 87 -8.70 1.91 3.63
C LYS A 87 -8.36 0.46 3.92
N SER A 88 -7.12 0.20 4.29
CA SER A 88 -6.72 -1.16 4.69
C SER A 88 -7.14 -1.42 6.13
N SER A 89 -7.26 -2.69 6.50
CA SER A 89 -7.66 -3.06 7.84
C SER A 89 -6.53 -2.99 8.85
N MET A 90 -5.30 -2.76 8.39
CA MET A 90 -4.15 -2.58 9.28
C MET A 90 -3.18 -1.61 8.64
N ASP A 91 -2.30 -1.05 9.45
CA ASP A 91 -1.30 -0.11 8.98
C ASP A 91 0.03 -0.80 8.76
N LEU A 92 0.82 -0.28 7.82
CA LEU A 92 2.18 -0.77 7.63
C LEU A 92 3.02 -0.59 8.88
N GLY A 93 2.75 0.45 9.65
CA GLY A 93 3.47 0.70 10.89
C GLY A 93 3.17 -0.29 11.99
N SER A 94 2.25 -1.22 11.77
CA SER A 94 1.90 -2.22 12.76
C SER A 94 2.89 -3.38 12.83
N PHE A 95 3.85 -3.42 11.92
CA PHE A 95 4.82 -4.53 11.89
C PHE A 95 6.09 -4.22 12.64
#